data_e61f95596ef0a2cb28a5a3cae674a3bc
#
_entry.id   e61f95596ef0a2cb28a5a3cae674a3bc
#
_cell.length_a   1.000
_cell.length_b   1.000
_cell.length_c   1.000
_cell.angle_alpha   90.00
_cell.angle_beta   90.00
_cell.angle_gamma   90.00
#
_symmetry.space_group_name_H-M   'P 1'
#
loop_
_entity.id
_entity.type
_entity.pdbx_description
1 polymer ?
#
loop_
_entity_poly.entity_id
_entity_poly.type
_entity_poly.pdbx_seq_one_letter_code
_entity_poly.pdbx_strand_id
1 'polypeptide(L)'
;MGVKGMYKLIIVDDEEKIAGGMAQLFPWQNIGFEVAAVFTSAREALEYIAHDPVDVVLTDIEMPDMNGLELSRRLMDCPQIEKVFFSSYSNYEYFRTALQNGVADYLMKPVAYSALLECFEKVRARLDARSHHSEEKPKAYYDQIVYDVQQYLKENYRTATLEEAAAKVSLSPAYLSRVFKDKSGEGFSELLLRTRMEKAGELLADIQYKSYDIAYYVGYDNPKNFSRAFKSYYGVSPSEYRKSSMGGAAQ
;
A
#
# COMPACT_ATOMS: atom_id res chain seq x y z
N MET A 1 -30.34 -4.65 -4.46
CA MET A 1 -29.37 -3.68 -4.99
C MET A 1 -28.55 -3.21 -3.81
N GLY A 2 -27.32 -3.72 -3.63
CA GLY A 2 -26.40 -3.26 -2.59
C GLY A 2 -26.02 -1.81 -2.89
N VAL A 3 -26.03 -0.96 -1.88
CA VAL A 3 -25.52 0.42 -1.98
C VAL A 3 -24.04 0.33 -2.27
N LYS A 4 -23.64 0.59 -3.52
CA LYS A 4 -22.22 0.67 -3.90
C LYS A 4 -21.63 1.85 -3.12
N GLY A 5 -20.59 1.61 -2.34
CA GLY A 5 -19.93 2.67 -1.56
C GLY A 5 -19.44 3.78 -2.48
N MET A 6 -19.37 5.02 -1.97
CA MET A 6 -18.81 6.16 -2.71
C MET A 6 -17.30 6.00 -2.84
N TYR A 7 -16.74 6.42 -3.98
CA TYR A 7 -15.30 6.46 -4.21
C TYR A 7 -14.67 7.61 -3.42
N LYS A 8 -13.53 7.35 -2.79
CA LYS A 8 -12.81 8.34 -1.98
C LYS A 8 -11.96 9.24 -2.86
N LEU A 9 -12.30 10.52 -2.86
CA LEU A 9 -11.58 11.59 -3.53
C LEU A 9 -10.78 12.40 -2.53
N ILE A 10 -9.53 12.71 -2.84
CA ILE A 10 -8.79 13.79 -2.18
C ILE A 10 -8.52 14.93 -3.15
N ILE A 11 -8.49 16.16 -2.63
CA ILE A 11 -8.22 17.38 -3.38
C ILE A 11 -6.93 18.00 -2.85
N VAL A 12 -6.02 18.35 -3.77
CA VAL A 12 -4.69 18.89 -3.44
C VAL A 12 -4.48 20.17 -4.24
N ASP A 13 -4.42 21.33 -3.56
CA ASP A 13 -4.21 22.63 -4.19
C ASP A 13 -3.66 23.59 -3.11
N ASP A 14 -2.54 24.24 -3.35
CA ASP A 14 -1.89 25.13 -2.37
C ASP A 14 -2.72 26.37 -2.04
N GLU A 15 -3.70 26.71 -2.89
CA GLU A 15 -4.71 27.71 -2.59
C GLU A 15 -5.88 27.10 -1.79
N GLU A 16 -5.84 27.19 -0.47
CA GLU A 16 -6.84 26.64 0.46
C GLU A 16 -8.30 26.99 0.07
N LYS A 17 -8.52 28.22 -0.42
CA LYS A 17 -9.86 28.67 -0.87
C LYS A 17 -10.33 27.92 -2.10
N ILE A 18 -9.45 27.56 -3.01
CA ILE A 18 -9.78 26.80 -4.22
C ILE A 18 -10.06 25.36 -3.82
N ALA A 19 -9.16 24.74 -3.08
CA ALA A 19 -9.32 23.37 -2.61
C ALA A 19 -10.61 23.18 -1.78
N GLY A 20 -10.85 24.07 -0.81
CA GLY A 20 -12.05 24.05 0.02
C GLY A 20 -13.33 24.36 -0.76
N GLY A 21 -13.26 25.31 -1.70
CA GLY A 21 -14.37 25.64 -2.60
C GLY A 21 -14.76 24.45 -3.47
N MET A 22 -13.79 23.77 -4.07
CA MET A 22 -14.03 22.55 -4.87
C MET A 22 -14.67 21.43 -4.04
N ALA A 23 -14.21 21.25 -2.78
CA ALA A 23 -14.74 20.23 -1.90
C ALA A 23 -16.21 20.48 -1.50
N GLN A 24 -16.60 21.74 -1.31
CA GLN A 24 -17.90 22.11 -0.75
C GLN A 24 -18.96 22.47 -1.79
N LEU A 25 -18.56 23.13 -2.87
CA LEU A 25 -19.50 23.70 -3.84
C LEU A 25 -19.93 22.72 -4.93
N PHE A 26 -19.16 21.65 -5.15
CA PHE A 26 -19.52 20.64 -6.13
C PHE A 26 -20.24 19.46 -5.45
N PRO A 27 -21.35 18.96 -6.00
CA PRO A 27 -22.14 17.90 -5.36
C PRO A 27 -21.54 16.51 -5.63
N TRP A 28 -20.37 16.23 -5.10
CA TRP A 28 -19.60 15.00 -5.29
C TRP A 28 -20.38 13.72 -5.04
N GLN A 29 -21.24 13.74 -4.00
CA GLN A 29 -22.06 12.58 -3.64
C GLN A 29 -23.06 12.18 -4.73
N ASN A 30 -23.59 13.16 -5.48
CA ASN A 30 -24.56 12.90 -6.55
C ASN A 30 -23.92 12.12 -7.71
N ILE A 31 -22.61 12.19 -7.87
CA ILE A 31 -21.85 11.49 -8.90
C ILE A 31 -21.05 10.31 -8.36
N GLY A 32 -21.27 9.95 -7.08
CA GLY A 32 -20.71 8.75 -6.46
C GLY A 32 -19.31 8.90 -5.85
N PHE A 33 -18.91 10.12 -5.50
CA PHE A 33 -17.66 10.41 -4.82
C PHE A 33 -17.88 11.02 -3.44
N GLU A 34 -16.95 10.76 -2.53
CA GLU A 34 -16.85 11.38 -1.22
C GLU A 34 -15.48 12.07 -1.11
N VAL A 35 -15.47 13.36 -0.77
CA VAL A 35 -14.22 14.06 -0.48
C VAL A 35 -13.73 13.62 0.89
N ALA A 36 -12.74 12.74 0.90
CA ALA A 36 -12.17 12.16 2.12
C ALA A 36 -11.25 13.15 2.84
N ALA A 37 -10.50 13.95 2.09
CA ALA A 37 -9.60 14.96 2.64
C ALA A 37 -9.25 16.05 1.61
N VAL A 38 -8.80 17.20 2.11
CA VAL A 38 -8.29 18.33 1.33
C VAL A 38 -6.91 18.69 1.85
N PHE A 39 -5.95 18.88 0.96
CA PHE A 39 -4.57 19.18 1.29
C PHE A 39 -4.08 20.42 0.54
N THR A 40 -3.23 21.20 1.19
CA THR A 40 -2.50 22.33 0.57
C THR A 40 -1.07 21.94 0.19
N SER A 41 -0.67 20.69 0.42
CA SER A 41 0.65 20.16 0.14
C SER A 41 0.57 18.76 -0.47
N ALA A 42 1.28 18.55 -1.58
CA ALA A 42 1.42 17.23 -2.19
C ALA A 42 2.11 16.21 -1.28
N ARG A 43 2.97 16.67 -0.36
CA ARG A 43 3.65 15.82 0.61
C ARG A 43 2.68 15.25 1.65
N GLU A 44 1.82 16.10 2.22
CA GLU A 44 0.77 15.67 3.16
C GLU A 44 -0.22 14.71 2.49
N ALA A 45 -0.57 14.98 1.22
CA ALA A 45 -1.41 14.08 0.45
C ALA A 45 -0.77 12.68 0.27
N LEU A 46 0.55 12.61 0.01
CA LEU A 46 1.26 11.33 -0.08
C LEU A 46 1.29 10.58 1.26
N GLU A 47 1.50 11.29 2.35
CA GLU A 47 1.47 10.70 3.69
C GLU A 47 0.08 10.13 4.01
N TYR A 48 -0.98 10.86 3.67
CA TYR A 48 -2.35 10.37 3.81
C TYR A 48 -2.61 9.12 2.95
N ILE A 49 -2.22 9.14 1.67
CA ILE A 49 -2.41 8.02 0.73
C ILE A 49 -1.70 6.74 1.21
N ALA A 50 -0.58 6.89 1.95
CA ALA A 50 0.15 5.73 2.48
C ALA A 50 -0.62 4.98 3.58
N HIS A 51 -1.55 5.64 4.28
CA HIS A 51 -2.27 5.09 5.44
C HIS A 51 -3.76 4.89 5.19
N ASP A 52 -4.35 5.69 4.30
CA ASP A 52 -5.78 5.71 4.03
C ASP A 52 -6.10 5.34 2.57
N PRO A 53 -7.19 4.59 2.32
CA PRO A 53 -7.58 4.24 0.97
C PRO A 53 -8.08 5.48 0.22
N VAL A 54 -7.52 5.71 -0.98
CA VAL A 54 -7.89 6.79 -1.90
C VAL A 54 -8.12 6.18 -3.28
N ASP A 55 -9.22 6.57 -3.93
CA ASP A 55 -9.56 6.10 -5.27
C ASP A 55 -9.19 7.15 -6.34
N VAL A 56 -9.28 8.44 -5.98
CA VAL A 56 -9.03 9.56 -6.91
C VAL A 56 -8.24 10.67 -6.22
N VAL A 57 -7.26 11.20 -6.92
CA VAL A 57 -6.52 12.43 -6.57
C VAL A 57 -6.84 13.50 -7.60
N LEU A 58 -7.50 14.58 -7.19
CA LEU A 58 -7.65 15.81 -7.95
C LEU A 58 -6.60 16.81 -7.46
N THR A 59 -5.63 17.18 -8.29
CA THR A 59 -4.50 17.99 -7.86
C THR A 59 -4.21 19.16 -8.79
N ASP A 60 -3.84 20.30 -8.23
CA ASP A 60 -3.16 21.34 -9.01
C ASP A 60 -1.80 20.83 -9.49
N ILE A 61 -1.30 21.40 -10.55
CA ILE A 61 0.04 21.14 -11.08
C ILE A 61 1.08 22.01 -10.38
N GLU A 62 0.83 23.30 -10.27
CA GLU A 62 1.81 24.24 -9.72
C GLU A 62 1.59 24.44 -8.23
N MET A 63 2.35 23.71 -7.44
CA MET A 63 2.38 23.83 -6.00
C MET A 63 3.81 23.97 -5.50
N PRO A 64 4.05 24.66 -4.37
CA PRO A 64 5.36 24.74 -3.73
C PRO A 64 5.91 23.37 -3.34
N ASP A 65 7.22 23.25 -3.24
CA ASP A 65 7.98 22.06 -2.78
C ASP A 65 7.84 20.84 -3.70
N MET A 66 6.63 20.35 -3.91
CA MET A 66 6.30 19.21 -4.78
C MET A 66 5.09 19.57 -5.64
N ASN A 67 5.30 19.65 -6.93
CA ASN A 67 4.21 19.93 -7.88
C ASN A 67 3.36 18.68 -8.19
N GLY A 68 2.19 18.89 -8.80
CA GLY A 68 1.25 17.80 -9.12
C GLY A 68 1.82 16.77 -10.11
N LEU A 69 2.75 17.16 -10.99
CA LEU A 69 3.41 16.21 -11.89
C LEU A 69 4.31 15.24 -11.12
N GLU A 70 5.06 15.74 -10.16
CA GLU A 70 5.89 14.89 -9.30
C GLU A 70 5.03 14.00 -8.39
N LEU A 71 3.92 14.55 -7.86
CA LEU A 71 2.92 13.77 -7.12
C LEU A 71 2.38 12.62 -7.99
N SER A 72 1.94 12.92 -9.22
CA SER A 72 1.42 11.89 -10.13
C SER A 72 2.47 10.84 -10.49
N ARG A 73 3.74 11.25 -10.65
CA ARG A 73 4.87 10.35 -10.90
C ARG A 73 5.08 9.37 -9.75
N ARG A 74 5.04 9.84 -8.50
CA ARG A 74 5.15 8.99 -7.31
C ARG A 74 3.96 8.03 -7.13
N LEU A 75 2.81 8.37 -7.71
CA LEU A 75 1.63 7.52 -7.72
C LEU A 75 1.55 6.59 -8.96
N MET A 76 2.61 6.51 -9.80
CA MET A 76 2.63 5.55 -10.92
C MET A 76 2.59 4.09 -10.45
N ASP A 77 3.21 3.82 -9.30
CA ASP A 77 3.18 2.50 -8.66
C ASP A 77 1.83 2.17 -7.98
N CYS A 78 0.89 3.12 -8.00
CA CYS A 78 -0.46 2.96 -7.47
C CYS A 78 -1.50 3.06 -8.61
N PRO A 79 -1.54 2.09 -9.56
CA PRO A 79 -2.39 2.17 -10.75
C PRO A 79 -3.90 2.15 -10.43
N GLN A 80 -4.27 1.77 -9.21
CA GLN A 80 -5.65 1.80 -8.72
C GLN A 80 -6.15 3.22 -8.43
N ILE A 81 -5.25 4.20 -8.24
CA ILE A 81 -5.59 5.59 -7.97
C ILE A 81 -5.70 6.35 -9.29
N GLU A 82 -6.90 6.85 -9.59
CA GLU A 82 -7.08 7.77 -10.71
C GLU A 82 -6.54 9.15 -10.35
N LYS A 83 -5.88 9.79 -11.30
CA LYS A 83 -5.25 11.11 -11.13
C LYS A 83 -5.88 12.07 -12.11
N VAL A 84 -6.37 13.20 -11.61
CA VAL A 84 -6.95 14.28 -12.42
C VAL A 84 -6.20 15.57 -12.10
N PHE A 85 -5.72 16.24 -13.12
CA PHE A 85 -5.13 17.58 -12.96
C PHE A 85 -6.16 18.68 -13.09
N PHE A 86 -5.99 19.71 -12.28
CA PHE A 86 -6.83 20.90 -12.25
C PHE A 86 -5.94 22.14 -12.17
N SER A 87 -5.62 22.76 -13.30
CA SER A 87 -4.56 23.78 -13.37
C SER A 87 -4.98 25.02 -14.14
N SER A 88 -4.38 26.16 -13.77
CA SER A 88 -4.54 27.45 -14.46
C SER A 88 -3.73 27.54 -15.76
N TYR A 89 -2.83 26.60 -16.01
CA TYR A 89 -1.87 26.67 -17.11
C TYR A 89 -2.21 25.71 -18.24
N SER A 90 -2.24 26.26 -19.48
CA SER A 90 -2.41 25.49 -20.72
C SER A 90 -1.06 25.06 -21.32
N ASN A 91 -0.09 24.72 -20.49
CA ASN A 91 1.25 24.36 -20.97
C ASN A 91 1.23 22.96 -21.61
N TYR A 92 1.58 22.90 -22.88
CA TYR A 92 1.65 21.65 -23.66
C TYR A 92 2.58 20.60 -23.02
N GLU A 93 3.69 21.03 -22.42
CA GLU A 93 4.63 20.12 -21.74
C GLU A 93 3.99 19.47 -20.51
N TYR A 94 3.16 20.19 -19.76
CA TYR A 94 2.41 19.63 -18.63
C TYR A 94 1.38 18.60 -19.09
N PHE A 95 0.66 18.91 -20.15
CA PHE A 95 -0.29 17.97 -20.74
C PHE A 95 0.39 16.68 -21.21
N ARG A 96 1.53 16.81 -21.92
CA ARG A 96 2.32 15.68 -22.39
C ARG A 96 2.83 14.81 -21.24
N THR A 97 3.38 15.43 -20.19
CA THR A 97 3.88 14.74 -19.01
C THR A 97 2.73 14.05 -18.24
N ALA A 98 1.57 14.70 -18.16
CA ALA A 98 0.35 14.13 -17.57
C ALA A 98 -0.05 12.81 -18.27
N LEU A 99 -0.08 12.82 -19.60
CA LEU A 99 -0.38 11.62 -20.39
C LEU A 99 0.64 10.48 -20.11
N GLN A 100 1.93 10.81 -20.03
CA GLN A 100 2.99 9.82 -19.74
C GLN A 100 2.85 9.24 -18.33
N ASN A 101 2.38 10.02 -17.36
CA ASN A 101 2.16 9.58 -15.99
C ASN A 101 0.82 8.84 -15.80
N GLY A 102 0.08 8.58 -16.88
CA GLY A 102 -1.19 7.84 -16.82
C GLY A 102 -2.29 8.61 -16.07
N VAL A 103 -2.33 9.95 -16.23
CA VAL A 103 -3.36 10.81 -15.67
C VAL A 103 -4.68 10.59 -16.40
N ALA A 104 -5.78 10.50 -15.65
CA ALA A 104 -7.10 10.20 -16.19
C ALA A 104 -7.66 11.34 -17.06
N ASP A 105 -7.48 12.58 -16.61
CA ASP A 105 -7.94 13.77 -17.31
C ASP A 105 -7.19 15.04 -16.82
N TYR A 106 -7.36 16.14 -17.59
CA TYR A 106 -6.75 17.43 -17.33
C TYR A 106 -7.81 18.53 -17.46
N LEU A 107 -8.11 19.23 -16.36
CA LEU A 107 -9.10 20.29 -16.29
C LEU A 107 -8.41 21.66 -16.17
N MET A 108 -8.83 22.62 -16.96
CA MET A 108 -8.31 23.99 -16.90
C MET A 108 -9.16 24.87 -15.97
N LYS A 109 -8.51 25.62 -15.09
CA LYS A 109 -9.13 26.70 -14.29
C LYS A 109 -9.40 27.94 -15.17
N PRO A 110 -10.55 28.64 -15.07
CA PRO A 110 -11.73 28.25 -14.29
C PRO A 110 -12.50 27.11 -14.99
N VAL A 111 -12.84 26.07 -14.23
CA VAL A 111 -13.55 24.91 -14.78
C VAL A 111 -15.06 25.15 -14.83
N ALA A 112 -15.68 24.83 -15.96
CA ALA A 112 -17.11 24.80 -16.06
C ALA A 112 -17.66 23.56 -15.32
N TYR A 113 -18.81 23.71 -14.66
CA TYR A 113 -19.48 22.61 -13.94
C TYR A 113 -19.66 21.37 -14.83
N SER A 114 -20.06 21.58 -16.11
CA SER A 114 -20.26 20.49 -17.07
C SER A 114 -18.98 19.74 -17.40
N ALA A 115 -17.83 20.43 -17.50
CA ALA A 115 -16.54 19.81 -17.79
C ALA A 115 -16.04 18.95 -16.61
N LEU A 116 -16.26 19.45 -15.38
CA LEU A 116 -15.95 18.69 -14.17
C LEU A 116 -16.82 17.43 -14.05
N LEU A 117 -18.13 17.58 -14.31
CA LEU A 117 -19.08 16.46 -14.32
C LEU A 117 -18.68 15.40 -15.35
N GLU A 118 -18.43 15.79 -16.60
CA GLU A 118 -18.03 14.85 -17.66
C GLU A 118 -16.72 14.12 -17.34
N CYS A 119 -15.72 14.82 -16.79
CA CYS A 119 -14.47 14.24 -16.34
C CYS A 119 -14.70 13.15 -15.28
N PHE A 120 -15.44 13.48 -14.22
CA PHE A 120 -15.68 12.55 -13.11
C PHE A 120 -16.65 11.42 -13.45
N GLU A 121 -17.55 11.57 -14.40
CA GLU A 121 -18.31 10.46 -14.97
C GLU A 121 -17.39 9.45 -15.68
N LYS A 122 -16.40 9.93 -16.45
CA LYS A 122 -15.39 9.06 -17.09
C LYS A 122 -14.51 8.36 -16.04
N VAL A 123 -14.08 9.10 -15.01
CA VAL A 123 -13.28 8.53 -13.90
C VAL A 123 -14.09 7.45 -13.20
N ARG A 124 -15.36 7.71 -12.88
CA ARG A 124 -16.25 6.74 -12.27
C ARG A 124 -16.42 5.49 -13.12
N ALA A 125 -16.65 5.66 -14.43
CA ALA A 125 -16.78 4.52 -15.34
C ALA A 125 -15.52 3.63 -15.34
N ARG A 126 -14.32 4.23 -15.27
CA ARG A 126 -13.06 3.48 -15.15
C ARG A 126 -12.94 2.75 -13.81
N LEU A 127 -13.30 3.40 -12.71
CA LEU A 127 -13.30 2.79 -11.39
C LEU A 127 -14.34 1.66 -11.30
N ASP A 128 -15.53 1.86 -11.87
CA ASP A 128 -16.58 0.84 -11.96
C ASP A 128 -16.12 -0.38 -12.78
N ALA A 129 -15.50 -0.15 -13.94
CA ALA A 129 -14.94 -1.23 -14.76
C ALA A 129 -13.86 -2.01 -14.01
N ARG A 130 -12.99 -1.33 -13.25
CA ARG A 130 -11.99 -1.98 -12.39
C ARG A 130 -12.61 -2.73 -11.22
N SER A 131 -13.64 -2.17 -10.59
CA SER A 131 -14.36 -2.84 -9.50
C SER A 131 -15.02 -4.13 -10.00
N HIS A 132 -15.64 -4.10 -11.18
CA HIS A 132 -16.18 -5.32 -11.83
C HIS A 132 -15.07 -6.31 -12.19
N HIS A 133 -13.86 -5.85 -12.57
CA HIS A 133 -12.72 -6.73 -12.79
C HIS A 133 -12.07 -7.22 -11.47
N SER A 134 -12.16 -6.44 -10.38
CA SER A 134 -11.65 -6.86 -9.07
C SER A 134 -12.63 -7.78 -8.33
N GLU A 135 -13.93 -7.69 -8.61
CA GLU A 135 -14.91 -8.68 -8.15
C GLU A 135 -14.81 -9.99 -8.95
N GLU A 136 -14.20 -9.98 -10.15
CA GLU A 136 -14.02 -11.15 -11.01
C GLU A 136 -12.56 -11.65 -11.15
N LYS A 137 -11.57 -11.05 -10.49
CA LYS A 137 -10.35 -11.83 -10.28
C LYS A 137 -10.71 -12.99 -9.37
N PRO A 138 -10.67 -14.24 -9.86
CA PRO A 138 -11.16 -15.37 -9.10
C PRO A 138 -10.53 -15.35 -7.72
N LYS A 139 -11.27 -15.75 -6.69
CA LYS A 139 -10.71 -15.99 -5.35
C LYS A 139 -9.35 -16.71 -5.46
N ALA A 140 -9.23 -17.62 -6.40
CA ALA A 140 -8.02 -18.30 -6.80
C ALA A 140 -6.82 -17.39 -7.17
N TYR A 141 -7.03 -16.19 -7.72
CA TYR A 141 -5.92 -15.27 -8.04
C TYR A 141 -5.29 -14.69 -6.78
N TYR A 142 -6.10 -14.25 -5.84
CA TYR A 142 -5.59 -13.73 -4.56
C TYR A 142 -5.06 -14.84 -3.66
N ASP A 143 -5.70 -16.02 -3.69
CA ASP A 143 -5.24 -17.21 -3.00
C ASP A 143 -3.85 -17.62 -3.56
N GLN A 144 -3.63 -17.49 -4.87
CA GLN A 144 -2.32 -17.74 -5.49
C GLN A 144 -1.27 -16.72 -5.04
N ILE A 145 -1.59 -15.41 -4.99
CA ILE A 145 -0.67 -14.38 -4.47
C ILE A 145 -0.28 -14.69 -3.01
N VAL A 146 -1.26 -14.99 -2.17
CA VAL A 146 -1.00 -15.34 -0.76
C VAL A 146 -0.11 -16.57 -0.69
N TYR A 147 -0.41 -17.61 -1.46
CA TYR A 147 0.38 -18.82 -1.52
C TYR A 147 1.82 -18.55 -1.97
N ASP A 148 2.02 -17.80 -3.07
CA ASP A 148 3.34 -17.50 -3.62
C ASP A 148 4.20 -16.69 -2.63
N VAL A 149 3.59 -15.71 -1.95
CA VAL A 149 4.27 -14.93 -0.89
C VAL A 149 4.62 -15.81 0.31
N GLN A 150 3.72 -16.69 0.73
CA GLN A 150 4.01 -17.63 1.81
C GLN A 150 5.13 -18.62 1.45
N GLN A 151 5.16 -19.13 0.23
CA GLN A 151 6.26 -20.00 -0.23
C GLN A 151 7.58 -19.23 -0.30
N TYR A 152 7.56 -18.01 -0.87
CA TYR A 152 8.73 -17.14 -0.88
C TYR A 152 9.29 -16.92 0.52
N LEU A 153 8.46 -16.63 1.51
CA LEU A 153 8.89 -16.43 2.89
C LEU A 153 9.47 -17.69 3.53
N LYS A 154 8.88 -18.86 3.27
CA LYS A 154 9.42 -20.15 3.78
C LYS A 154 10.80 -20.45 3.23
N GLU A 155 11.05 -20.12 1.96
CA GLU A 155 12.32 -20.39 1.29
C GLU A 155 13.39 -19.33 1.60
N ASN A 156 12.97 -18.07 1.78
CA ASN A 156 13.86 -16.90 1.85
C ASN A 156 13.77 -16.11 3.16
N TYR A 157 13.17 -16.67 4.23
CA TYR A 157 12.91 -15.97 5.49
C TYR A 157 14.13 -15.22 6.06
N ARG A 158 15.33 -15.69 5.75
CA ARG A 158 16.56 -15.09 6.23
C ARG A 158 16.79 -13.68 5.70
N THR A 159 16.53 -13.47 4.41
CA THR A 159 16.82 -12.21 3.69
C THR A 159 15.57 -11.56 3.10
N ALA A 160 14.41 -12.19 3.24
CA ALA A 160 13.17 -11.74 2.60
C ALA A 160 12.82 -10.29 2.93
N THR A 161 12.44 -9.54 1.88
CA THR A 161 11.93 -8.19 1.95
C THR A 161 10.54 -8.10 1.28
N LEU A 162 9.78 -7.07 1.63
CA LEU A 162 8.48 -6.81 1.00
C LEU A 162 8.63 -6.47 -0.48
N GLU A 163 9.71 -5.78 -0.83
CA GLU A 163 10.04 -5.37 -2.20
C GLU A 163 10.28 -6.58 -3.11
N GLU A 164 11.07 -7.54 -2.65
CA GLU A 164 11.34 -8.77 -3.41
C GLU A 164 10.10 -9.65 -3.54
N ALA A 165 9.31 -9.76 -2.46
CA ALA A 165 8.05 -10.48 -2.48
C ALA A 165 7.07 -9.86 -3.49
N ALA A 166 6.97 -8.52 -3.52
CA ALA A 166 6.12 -7.78 -4.43
C ALA A 166 6.56 -7.96 -5.89
N ALA A 167 7.87 -7.89 -6.16
CA ALA A 167 8.42 -8.14 -7.49
C ALA A 167 8.10 -9.54 -7.99
N LYS A 168 8.16 -10.56 -7.12
CA LYS A 168 7.86 -11.96 -7.48
C LYS A 168 6.41 -12.15 -7.94
N VAL A 169 5.46 -11.41 -7.37
CA VAL A 169 4.05 -11.48 -7.75
C VAL A 169 3.63 -10.32 -8.68
N SER A 170 4.58 -9.56 -9.21
CA SER A 170 4.37 -8.43 -10.13
C SER A 170 3.41 -7.36 -9.58
N LEU A 171 3.56 -7.03 -8.29
CA LEU A 171 2.80 -6.01 -7.59
C LEU A 171 3.73 -4.95 -7.00
N SER A 172 3.21 -3.74 -6.71
CA SER A 172 3.94 -2.78 -5.89
C SER A 172 3.97 -3.23 -4.43
N PRO A 173 5.01 -2.89 -3.64
CA PRO A 173 5.10 -3.25 -2.22
C PRO A 173 3.90 -2.76 -1.40
N ALA A 174 3.44 -1.52 -1.63
CA ALA A 174 2.28 -0.96 -0.95
C ALA A 174 0.99 -1.73 -1.26
N TYR A 175 0.78 -2.09 -2.53
CA TYR A 175 -0.39 -2.87 -2.94
C TYR A 175 -0.33 -4.30 -2.41
N LEU A 176 0.84 -4.97 -2.49
CA LEU A 176 1.03 -6.29 -1.90
C LEU A 176 0.74 -6.28 -0.40
N SER A 177 1.31 -5.34 0.36
CA SER A 177 1.11 -5.24 1.82
C SER A 177 -0.37 -5.20 2.18
N ARG A 178 -1.16 -4.39 1.46
CA ARG A 178 -2.61 -4.27 1.67
C ARG A 178 -3.36 -5.55 1.30
N VAL A 179 -3.14 -6.04 0.08
CA VAL A 179 -3.83 -7.25 -0.43
C VAL A 179 -3.49 -8.46 0.42
N PHE A 180 -2.21 -8.62 0.76
CA PHE A 180 -1.77 -9.74 1.58
C PHE A 180 -2.45 -9.74 2.95
N LYS A 181 -2.46 -8.60 3.66
CA LYS A 181 -3.14 -8.47 4.95
C LYS A 181 -4.65 -8.71 4.85
N ASP A 182 -5.31 -8.16 3.81
CA ASP A 182 -6.74 -8.33 3.59
C ASP A 182 -7.14 -9.80 3.32
N LYS A 183 -6.31 -10.53 2.57
CA LYS A 183 -6.62 -11.90 2.14
C LYS A 183 -6.07 -12.99 3.06
N SER A 184 -4.92 -12.79 3.69
CA SER A 184 -4.32 -13.76 4.63
C SER A 184 -4.75 -13.53 6.09
N GLY A 185 -5.27 -12.35 6.42
CA GLY A 185 -5.63 -11.95 7.79
C GLY A 185 -4.43 -11.48 8.65
N GLU A 186 -3.20 -11.57 8.14
CA GLU A 186 -1.97 -11.14 8.83
C GLU A 186 -1.07 -10.31 7.93
N GLY A 187 -0.26 -9.41 8.50
CA GLY A 187 0.70 -8.59 7.75
C GLY A 187 1.92 -9.40 7.29
N PHE A 188 2.55 -8.96 6.19
CA PHE A 188 3.81 -9.56 5.69
C PHE A 188 4.90 -9.64 6.77
N SER A 189 5.12 -8.56 7.53
CA SER A 189 6.11 -8.52 8.60
C SER A 189 5.77 -9.45 9.77
N GLU A 190 4.49 -9.65 10.06
CA GLU A 190 4.01 -10.57 11.09
C GLU A 190 4.29 -12.03 10.68
N LEU A 191 3.96 -12.37 9.43
CA LEU A 191 4.25 -13.70 8.88
C LEU A 191 5.76 -13.96 8.83
N LEU A 192 6.57 -12.99 8.39
CA LEU A 192 8.03 -13.12 8.37
C LEU A 192 8.59 -13.34 9.78
N LEU A 193 8.13 -12.55 10.76
CA LEU A 193 8.52 -12.72 12.15
C LEU A 193 8.17 -14.13 12.65
N ARG A 194 6.95 -14.57 12.43
CA ARG A 194 6.50 -15.92 12.82
C ARG A 194 7.37 -17.00 12.19
N THR A 195 7.58 -16.94 10.87
CA THR A 195 8.41 -17.91 10.15
C THR A 195 9.84 -17.98 10.70
N ARG A 196 10.45 -16.82 11.01
CA ARG A 196 11.79 -16.76 11.64
C ARG A 196 11.80 -17.34 13.04
N MET A 197 10.78 -17.09 13.85
CA MET A 197 10.68 -17.60 15.23
C MET A 197 10.44 -19.10 15.26
N GLU A 198 9.55 -19.63 14.42
CA GLU A 198 9.33 -21.07 14.28
C GLU A 198 10.62 -21.78 13.87
N LYS A 199 11.33 -21.25 12.88
CA LYS A 199 12.62 -21.81 12.46
C LYS A 199 13.68 -21.71 13.54
N ALA A 200 13.71 -20.63 14.31
CA ALA A 200 14.60 -20.51 15.46
C ALA A 200 14.30 -21.57 16.54
N GLY A 201 13.01 -21.85 16.78
CA GLY A 201 12.59 -22.90 17.71
C GLY A 201 13.08 -24.29 17.30
N GLU A 202 12.97 -24.63 16.00
CA GLU A 202 13.52 -25.88 15.45
C GLU A 202 15.06 -25.97 15.66
N LEU A 203 15.80 -24.90 15.30
CA LEU A 203 17.26 -24.89 15.46
C LEU A 203 17.71 -24.89 16.92
N LEU A 204 16.92 -24.33 17.84
CA LEU A 204 17.22 -24.37 19.27
C LEU A 204 17.04 -25.76 19.87
N ALA A 205 16.17 -26.59 19.32
CA ALA A 205 16.00 -27.98 19.75
C ALA A 205 17.18 -28.89 19.31
N ASP A 206 17.97 -28.46 18.33
CA ASP A 206 19.14 -29.19 17.85
C ASP A 206 20.41 -28.72 18.60
N ILE A 207 21.12 -29.67 19.25
CA ILE A 207 22.33 -29.40 20.02
C ILE A 207 23.52 -28.93 19.16
N GLN A 208 23.50 -29.22 17.86
CA GLN A 208 24.61 -28.86 16.94
C GLN A 208 24.70 -27.35 16.71
N TYR A 209 23.59 -26.60 16.89
CA TYR A 209 23.56 -25.17 16.69
C TYR A 209 23.81 -24.40 17.98
N LYS A 210 24.78 -23.48 17.98
CA LYS A 210 24.99 -22.57 19.12
C LYS A 210 23.90 -21.51 19.13
N SER A 211 23.34 -21.20 20.31
CA SER A 211 22.24 -20.23 20.45
C SER A 211 22.58 -18.84 19.87
N TYR A 212 23.84 -18.46 19.90
CA TYR A 212 24.32 -17.19 19.34
C TYR A 212 24.24 -17.16 17.79
N ASP A 213 24.61 -18.28 17.14
CA ASP A 213 24.65 -18.37 15.69
C ASP A 213 23.24 -18.45 15.08
N ILE A 214 22.26 -18.96 15.84
CA ILE A 214 20.87 -19.08 15.39
C ILE A 214 20.28 -17.72 15.00
N ALA A 215 20.65 -16.62 15.69
CA ALA A 215 20.22 -15.27 15.31
C ALA A 215 20.54 -14.97 13.84
N TYR A 216 21.74 -15.27 13.39
CA TYR A 216 22.17 -15.05 12.01
C TYR A 216 21.51 -16.02 11.03
N TYR A 217 21.31 -17.28 11.43
CA TYR A 217 20.61 -18.27 10.60
C TYR A 217 19.16 -17.90 10.31
N VAL A 218 18.52 -17.17 11.21
CA VAL A 218 17.14 -16.74 11.02
C VAL A 218 16.99 -15.27 10.57
N GLY A 219 18.11 -14.65 10.13
CA GLY A 219 18.09 -13.34 9.47
C GLY A 219 18.09 -12.14 10.41
N TYR A 220 18.70 -12.26 11.61
CA TYR A 220 18.99 -11.14 12.49
C TYR A 220 20.46 -10.80 12.49
N ASP A 221 20.82 -9.56 12.19
CA ASP A 221 22.21 -9.08 12.25
C ASP A 221 22.71 -8.88 13.69
N ASN A 222 21.77 -8.80 14.66
CA ASN A 222 22.08 -8.57 16.05
C ASN A 222 21.40 -9.60 16.97
N PRO A 223 22.17 -10.45 17.68
CA PRO A 223 21.63 -11.46 18.60
C PRO A 223 20.77 -10.89 19.75
N LYS A 224 21.01 -9.63 20.16
CA LYS A 224 20.17 -8.98 21.19
C LYS A 224 18.75 -8.69 20.66
N ASN A 225 18.64 -8.27 19.38
CA ASN A 225 17.37 -8.04 18.74
C ASN A 225 16.60 -9.35 18.54
N PHE A 226 17.30 -10.41 18.12
CA PHE A 226 16.76 -11.75 18.05
C PHE A 226 16.22 -12.22 19.41
N SER A 227 17.02 -12.12 20.48
CA SER A 227 16.61 -12.58 21.81
C SER A 227 15.38 -11.84 22.33
N ARG A 228 15.25 -10.55 22.04
CA ARG A 228 14.04 -9.77 22.38
C ARG A 228 12.81 -10.23 21.58
N ALA A 229 12.96 -10.40 20.26
CA ALA A 229 11.87 -10.86 19.40
C ALA A 229 11.42 -12.27 19.78
N PHE A 230 12.38 -13.16 20.04
CA PHE A 230 12.10 -14.53 20.46
C PHE A 230 11.36 -14.59 21.80
N LYS A 231 11.82 -13.82 22.79
CA LYS A 231 11.15 -13.73 24.09
C LYS A 231 9.75 -13.12 23.97
N SER A 232 9.56 -12.14 23.10
CA SER A 232 8.23 -11.57 22.84
C SER A 232 7.28 -12.59 22.20
N TYR A 233 7.81 -13.46 21.35
CA TYR A 233 7.01 -14.45 20.62
C TYR A 233 6.68 -15.71 21.48
N TYR A 234 7.68 -16.28 22.14
CA TYR A 234 7.53 -17.52 22.93
C TYR A 234 7.33 -17.31 24.44
N GLY A 235 7.43 -16.08 24.94
CA GLY A 235 7.35 -15.77 26.37
C GLY A 235 8.62 -16.07 27.18
N VAL A 236 9.57 -16.82 26.61
CA VAL A 236 10.82 -17.25 27.25
C VAL A 236 12.03 -16.90 26.40
N SER A 237 13.21 -16.79 27.01
CA SER A 237 14.44 -16.54 26.26
C SER A 237 14.86 -17.77 25.42
N PRO A 238 15.66 -17.59 24.35
CA PRO A 238 16.21 -18.70 23.57
C PRO A 238 16.93 -19.76 24.40
N SER A 239 17.64 -19.33 25.45
CA SER A 239 18.36 -20.24 26.34
C SER A 239 17.43 -21.06 27.26
N GLU A 240 16.35 -20.45 27.76
CA GLU A 240 15.33 -21.14 28.55
C GLU A 240 14.54 -22.11 27.67
N TYR A 241 14.17 -21.69 26.45
CA TYR A 241 13.49 -22.55 25.47
C TYR A 241 14.31 -23.79 25.14
N ARG A 242 15.61 -23.65 24.90
CA ARG A 242 16.54 -24.78 24.67
C ARG A 242 16.55 -25.76 25.85
N LYS A 243 16.65 -25.25 27.07
CA LYS A 243 16.66 -26.10 28.27
C LYS A 243 15.38 -26.90 28.40
N SER A 244 14.22 -26.28 28.15
CA SER A 244 12.93 -26.98 28.24
C SER A 244 12.75 -28.02 27.11
N SER A 245 13.21 -27.71 25.88
CA SER A 245 13.13 -28.66 24.76
C SER A 245 14.03 -29.87 24.91
N MET A 246 15.16 -29.76 25.61
CA MET A 246 16.09 -30.86 25.88
C MET A 246 15.76 -31.64 27.17
N GLY A 247 15.09 -31.01 28.14
CA GLY A 247 14.70 -31.65 29.40
C GLY A 247 13.47 -32.57 29.29
N GLY A 248 12.69 -32.49 28.23
CA GLY A 248 11.52 -33.32 27.96
C GLY A 248 11.83 -34.71 27.33
N ALA A 249 13.09 -34.99 26.98
CA ALA A 249 13.52 -36.27 26.38
C ALA A 249 14.13 -37.27 27.42
N ALA A 250 14.06 -36.93 28.72
CA ALA A 250 14.63 -37.77 29.79
C ALA A 250 13.57 -38.11 30.85
N GLN A 251 12.40 -38.62 30.44
CA GLN A 251 11.49 -39.40 31.31
C GLN A 251 10.89 -40.56 30.53
#